data_88176515ed37ee6cf6fd4ab83d6fa8c2
#
_entry.id   88176515ed37ee6cf6fd4ab83d6fa8c2
#
_cell.length_a   1.000
_cell.length_b   1.000
_cell.length_c   1.000
_cell.angle_alpha   90.00
_cell.angle_beta   90.00
_cell.angle_gamma   90.00
#
_symmetry.space_group_name_H-M   'P 1'
#
loop_
_entity.id
_entity.type
_entity.pdbx_description
1 polymer ?
#
loop_
_entity_poly.entity_id
_entity_poly.type
_entity_poly.pdbx_seq_one_letter_code
_entity_poly.pdbx_strand_id
1 'polypeptide(L)'
;MRRNMLVVALVALSALANGAQAAPRAVLELFTSPFCSSCPPADELFVKLASQPDLITLVMPVDSWDRPGRKDALAKPEFTERQSAYADVRNEDSLYTPQAMVNGAAEAMGSDPGEIKDAIAQTAGVLSVPVKAAVAGTEIEISVGAAKRAVEGGAMITMLPFMTSREIPMRRGETLHYANLVRDIVPVGRWDGKPVRQKLQLRDTAHYDGVVVLLQAGTAEKPGAILGATRIPIRGTLSDLRPLIRTGSEQQ
;
A
#
# COMPACT_ATOMS: atom_id res chain seq x y z
N MET A 1 23.45 14.59 -64.65
CA MET A 1 23.97 14.52 -63.30
C MET A 1 22.80 14.60 -62.39
N ARG A 2 22.33 13.41 -61.82
CA ARG A 2 21.21 13.32 -60.92
C ARG A 2 21.79 13.04 -59.49
N ARG A 3 21.65 13.99 -58.55
CA ARG A 3 22.06 13.86 -57.15
C ARG A 3 20.95 13.17 -56.39
N ASN A 4 21.19 11.93 -55.99
CA ASN A 4 20.36 11.21 -55.05
C ASN A 4 20.59 11.77 -53.64
N MET A 5 19.58 12.43 -53.09
CA MET A 5 19.54 12.76 -51.66
C MET A 5 19.00 11.55 -50.88
N LEU A 6 19.87 10.88 -50.14
CA LEU A 6 19.47 9.91 -49.12
C LEU A 6 18.92 10.69 -47.92
N VAL A 7 17.64 10.56 -47.67
CA VAL A 7 17.00 11.01 -46.40
C VAL A 7 17.17 9.89 -45.38
N VAL A 8 18.10 10.08 -44.45
CA VAL A 8 18.24 9.20 -43.29
C VAL A 8 17.20 9.63 -42.28
N ALA A 9 16.13 8.85 -42.16
CA ALA A 9 15.15 9.03 -41.12
C ALA A 9 15.74 8.52 -39.77
N LEU A 10 16.10 9.47 -38.90
CA LEU A 10 16.45 9.19 -37.51
C LEU A 10 15.18 8.80 -36.76
N VAL A 11 14.96 7.52 -36.56
CA VAL A 11 13.94 7.01 -35.61
C VAL A 11 14.49 7.25 -34.19
N ALA A 12 14.03 8.32 -33.54
CA ALA A 12 14.30 8.56 -32.14
C ALA A 12 13.57 7.48 -31.32
N LEU A 13 14.31 6.48 -30.86
CA LEU A 13 13.87 5.47 -29.91
C LEU A 13 13.75 6.17 -28.54
N SER A 14 12.57 6.70 -28.24
CA SER A 14 12.24 7.21 -26.91
C SER A 14 12.23 6.04 -25.95
N ALA A 15 13.40 5.72 -25.36
CA ALA A 15 13.48 4.84 -24.20
C ALA A 15 12.69 5.51 -23.08
N LEU A 16 11.48 5.02 -22.84
CA LEU A 16 10.74 5.30 -21.60
C LEU A 16 11.65 4.87 -20.46
N ALA A 17 12.32 5.83 -19.85
CA ALA A 17 13.05 5.66 -18.63
C ALA A 17 12.00 5.33 -17.54
N ASN A 18 11.57 4.08 -17.46
CA ASN A 18 10.97 3.54 -16.25
C ASN A 18 12.06 3.62 -15.18
N GLY A 19 12.12 4.73 -14.46
CA GLY A 19 12.98 4.85 -13.29
C GLY A 19 12.74 3.63 -12.42
N ALA A 20 13.79 2.82 -12.22
CA ALA A 20 13.73 1.67 -11.35
C ALA A 20 13.35 2.20 -9.97
N GLN A 21 12.10 2.04 -9.58
CA GLN A 21 11.64 2.44 -8.26
C GLN A 21 12.41 1.56 -7.26
N ALA A 22 13.17 2.21 -6.38
CA ALA A 22 13.90 1.50 -5.33
C ALA A 22 12.89 0.68 -4.49
N ALA A 23 13.32 -0.49 -4.04
CA ALA A 23 12.49 -1.28 -3.14
C ALA A 23 12.16 -0.44 -1.89
N PRO A 24 10.92 -0.47 -1.40
CA PRO A 24 10.56 0.27 -0.20
C PRO A 24 11.35 -0.26 1.00
N ARG A 25 11.63 0.62 1.95
CA ARG A 25 12.29 0.26 3.21
C ARG A 25 11.34 -0.54 4.10
N ALA A 26 10.06 -0.17 4.12
CA ALA A 26 9.04 -0.88 4.85
C ALA A 26 7.64 -0.70 4.24
N VAL A 27 6.76 -1.66 4.54
CA VAL A 27 5.31 -1.61 4.36
C VAL A 27 4.66 -1.50 5.73
N LEU A 28 3.80 -0.51 5.91
CA LEU A 28 3.08 -0.22 7.16
C LEU A 28 1.58 -0.33 6.89
N GLU A 29 0.90 -1.20 7.60
CA GLU A 29 -0.54 -1.38 7.54
C GLU A 29 -1.16 -0.87 8.84
N LEU A 30 -2.03 0.15 8.79
CA LEU A 30 -2.72 0.70 9.94
C LEU A 30 -4.16 0.19 9.98
N PHE A 31 -4.50 -0.52 11.05
CA PHE A 31 -5.87 -0.87 11.39
C PHE A 31 -6.44 0.19 12.33
N THR A 32 -7.47 0.91 11.87
CA THR A 32 -8.01 2.10 12.52
C THR A 32 -9.53 2.17 12.39
N SER A 33 -10.17 3.12 13.06
CA SER A 33 -11.59 3.41 12.90
C SER A 33 -11.90 4.85 13.29
N PRO A 34 -12.81 5.56 12.59
CA PRO A 34 -13.28 6.89 13.00
C PRO A 34 -14.07 6.85 14.31
N PHE A 35 -14.43 5.65 14.79
CA PHE A 35 -15.15 5.47 16.05
C PHE A 35 -14.26 5.07 17.23
N CYS A 36 -12.99 4.91 16.99
CA CYS A 36 -11.97 4.65 18.00
C CYS A 36 -11.40 5.98 18.51
N SER A 37 -11.57 6.27 19.78
CA SER A 37 -11.14 7.57 20.36
C SER A 37 -9.62 7.76 20.44
N SER A 38 -8.84 6.68 20.41
CA SER A 38 -7.38 6.67 20.42
C SER A 38 -6.75 6.64 19.02
N CYS A 39 -7.55 6.54 17.96
CA CYS A 39 -7.05 6.38 16.60
C CYS A 39 -6.59 7.70 15.92
N PRO A 40 -7.19 8.88 16.15
CA PRO A 40 -6.82 10.08 15.40
C PRO A 40 -5.32 10.42 15.39
N PRO A 41 -4.55 10.28 16.50
CA PRO A 41 -3.11 10.52 16.47
C PRO A 41 -2.35 9.55 15.54
N ALA A 42 -2.82 8.31 15.38
CA ALA A 42 -2.23 7.34 14.46
C ALA A 42 -2.52 7.72 13.00
N ASP A 43 -3.76 8.15 12.72
CA ASP A 43 -4.16 8.58 11.39
C ASP A 43 -3.33 9.78 10.93
N GLU A 44 -3.11 10.77 11.81
CA GLU A 44 -2.23 11.92 11.54
C GLU A 44 -0.76 11.51 11.33
N LEU A 45 -0.26 10.54 12.11
CA LEU A 45 1.09 10.02 11.95
C LEU A 45 1.23 9.33 10.59
N PHE A 46 0.24 8.55 10.17
CA PHE A 46 0.27 7.87 8.89
C PHE A 46 0.18 8.82 7.69
N VAL A 47 -0.48 9.96 7.81
CA VAL A 47 -0.40 11.04 6.81
C VAL A 47 1.05 11.52 6.63
N LYS A 48 1.78 11.72 7.74
CA LYS A 48 3.19 12.15 7.71
C LYS A 48 4.09 11.04 7.13
N LEU A 49 3.88 9.79 7.53
CA LEU A 49 4.64 8.63 7.03
C LEU A 49 4.39 8.38 5.53
N ALA A 50 3.18 8.62 5.04
CA ALA A 50 2.82 8.48 3.63
C ALA A 50 3.60 9.41 2.69
N SER A 51 4.13 10.52 3.22
CA SER A 51 4.98 11.46 2.46
C SER A 51 6.43 10.96 2.27
N GLN A 52 6.85 9.93 2.99
CA GLN A 52 8.19 9.35 2.86
C GLN A 52 8.25 8.42 1.65
N PRO A 53 9.13 8.68 0.66
CA PRO A 53 9.12 7.96 -0.61
C PRO A 53 9.57 6.49 -0.48
N ASP A 54 10.30 6.17 0.57
CA ASP A 54 10.81 4.85 0.89
C ASP A 54 9.87 4.01 1.77
N LEU A 55 8.70 4.55 2.15
CA LEU A 55 7.67 3.83 2.87
C LEU A 55 6.43 3.58 1.99
N ILE A 56 5.82 2.44 2.16
CA ILE A 56 4.47 2.15 1.70
C ILE A 56 3.58 2.10 2.92
N THR A 57 2.66 3.06 3.06
CA THR A 57 1.65 3.07 4.11
C THR A 57 0.29 2.68 3.53
N LEU A 58 -0.48 1.94 4.28
CA LEU A 58 -1.80 1.42 3.91
C LEU A 58 -2.73 1.60 5.10
N VAL A 59 -3.78 2.41 4.96
CA VAL A 59 -4.79 2.61 6.01
C VAL A 59 -6.00 1.73 5.73
N MET A 60 -6.39 0.93 6.70
CA MET A 60 -7.46 -0.07 6.64
C MET A 60 -8.46 0.14 7.78
N PRO A 61 -9.56 0.87 7.54
CA PRO A 61 -10.61 1.02 8.55
C PRO A 61 -11.31 -0.31 8.83
N VAL A 62 -11.31 -0.73 10.11
CA VAL A 62 -11.94 -1.99 10.55
C VAL A 62 -13.38 -1.79 10.98
N ASP A 63 -14.23 -2.79 10.74
CA ASP A 63 -15.65 -2.75 11.07
C ASP A 63 -15.98 -3.22 12.49
N SER A 64 -14.97 -3.64 13.26
CA SER A 64 -15.14 -4.08 14.65
C SER A 64 -15.74 -3.02 15.60
N TRP A 65 -15.70 -1.74 15.19
CA TRP A 65 -16.31 -0.60 15.89
C TRP A 65 -17.72 -0.28 15.43
N ASP A 66 -18.24 -0.93 14.40
CA ASP A 66 -19.57 -0.69 13.88
C ASP A 66 -20.65 -1.11 14.87
N ARG A 67 -21.74 -0.36 14.91
CA ARG A 67 -22.90 -0.61 15.77
C ARG A 67 -24.18 -0.27 14.97
N PRO A 68 -25.35 -0.79 15.37
CA PRO A 68 -26.60 -0.39 14.78
C PRO A 68 -26.76 1.12 14.78
N GLY A 69 -27.04 1.70 13.61
CA GLY A 69 -27.16 3.16 13.41
C GLY A 69 -25.83 3.94 13.37
N ARG A 70 -24.68 3.27 13.48
CA ARG A 70 -23.35 3.89 13.39
C ARG A 70 -22.39 2.97 12.67
N LYS A 71 -22.32 3.10 11.35
CA LYS A 71 -21.43 2.33 10.49
C LYS A 71 -20.42 3.25 9.81
N ASP A 72 -19.19 2.78 9.68
CA ASP A 72 -18.19 3.40 8.82
C ASP A 72 -18.36 2.90 7.39
N ALA A 73 -18.65 3.81 6.47
CA ALA A 73 -18.79 3.48 5.05
C ALA A 73 -17.47 3.08 4.37
N LEU A 74 -16.33 3.28 5.04
CA LEU A 74 -14.99 2.95 4.52
C LEU A 74 -14.46 1.66 5.13
N ALA A 75 -15.00 1.22 6.28
CA ALA A 75 -14.64 -0.03 6.90
C ALA A 75 -15.10 -1.22 6.05
N LYS A 76 -14.31 -2.28 6.08
CA LYS A 76 -14.62 -3.53 5.40
C LYS A 76 -14.34 -4.73 6.31
N PRO A 77 -15.19 -5.77 6.28
CA PRO A 77 -14.94 -7.02 7.01
C PRO A 77 -13.57 -7.62 6.69
N GLU A 78 -13.13 -7.54 5.42
CA GLU A 78 -11.85 -8.09 4.96
C GLU A 78 -10.65 -7.43 5.65
N PHE A 79 -10.79 -6.19 6.12
CA PHE A 79 -9.72 -5.52 6.88
C PHE A 79 -9.66 -6.04 8.32
N THR A 80 -10.81 -6.26 8.94
CA THR A 80 -10.90 -6.91 10.27
C THR A 80 -10.41 -8.35 10.21
N GLU A 81 -10.78 -9.11 9.18
CA GLU A 81 -10.30 -10.47 8.93
C GLU A 81 -8.78 -10.51 8.78
N ARG A 82 -8.19 -9.56 8.02
CA ARG A 82 -6.74 -9.44 7.88
C ARG A 82 -6.05 -9.12 9.21
N GLN A 83 -6.62 -8.24 10.02
CA GLN A 83 -6.12 -7.95 11.36
C GLN A 83 -6.19 -9.19 12.26
N SER A 84 -7.32 -9.90 12.25
CA SER A 84 -7.50 -11.15 13.01
C SER A 84 -6.50 -12.22 12.59
N ALA A 85 -6.28 -12.39 11.28
CA ALA A 85 -5.33 -13.37 10.78
C ALA A 85 -3.88 -13.09 11.25
N TYR A 86 -3.50 -11.82 11.41
CA TYR A 86 -2.21 -11.46 12.02
C TYR A 86 -2.18 -11.83 13.51
N ALA A 87 -3.25 -11.56 14.26
CA ALA A 87 -3.33 -11.91 15.67
C ALA A 87 -3.28 -13.43 15.89
N ASP A 88 -4.01 -14.20 15.08
CA ASP A 88 -4.02 -15.67 15.13
C ASP A 88 -2.62 -16.28 14.93
N VAL A 89 -1.86 -15.79 13.94
CA VAL A 89 -0.48 -16.24 13.69
C VAL A 89 0.45 -15.94 14.87
N ARG A 90 0.16 -14.89 15.62
CA ARG A 90 0.96 -14.43 16.77
C ARG A 90 0.47 -14.99 18.09
N ASN A 91 -0.62 -15.79 18.08
CA ASN A 91 -1.32 -16.32 19.26
C ASN A 91 -1.78 -15.19 20.23
N GLU A 92 -2.32 -14.12 19.67
CA GLU A 92 -2.88 -13.00 20.42
C GLU A 92 -4.39 -13.17 20.58
N ASP A 93 -4.87 -13.07 21.81
CA ASP A 93 -6.29 -13.31 22.15
C ASP A 93 -7.20 -12.11 21.88
N SER A 94 -6.64 -10.94 21.54
CA SER A 94 -7.42 -9.72 21.37
C SER A 94 -6.89 -8.81 20.27
N LEU A 95 -7.82 -8.16 19.57
CA LEU A 95 -7.51 -7.10 18.61
C LEU A 95 -7.58 -5.73 19.29
N TYR A 96 -6.75 -4.82 18.87
CA TYR A 96 -6.79 -3.43 19.32
C TYR A 96 -6.63 -2.45 18.15
N THR A 97 -7.09 -1.22 18.35
CA THR A 97 -6.85 -0.10 17.44
C THR A 97 -6.43 1.13 18.24
N PRO A 98 -5.52 1.96 17.68
CA PRO A 98 -4.87 1.81 16.37
C PRO A 98 -3.70 0.82 16.43
N GLN A 99 -3.71 -0.19 15.55
CA GLN A 99 -2.62 -1.16 15.42
C GLN A 99 -1.88 -0.94 14.09
N ALA A 100 -0.55 -0.89 14.12
CA ALA A 100 0.30 -0.88 12.93
C ALA A 100 1.00 -2.23 12.77
N MET A 101 0.85 -2.87 11.59
CA MET A 101 1.66 -4.02 11.20
C MET A 101 2.78 -3.54 10.28
N VAL A 102 4.01 -3.93 10.61
CA VAL A 102 5.23 -3.55 9.88
C VAL A 102 5.77 -4.76 9.14
N ASN A 103 5.84 -4.66 7.82
CA ASN A 103 6.31 -5.74 6.92
C ASN A 103 5.60 -7.09 7.15
N GLY A 104 4.38 -7.09 7.72
CA GLY A 104 3.64 -8.30 8.09
C GLY A 104 4.34 -9.17 9.14
N ALA A 105 5.37 -8.66 9.84
CA ALA A 105 6.24 -9.43 10.72
C ALA A 105 6.36 -8.87 12.15
N ALA A 106 6.17 -7.57 12.34
CA ALA A 106 6.15 -6.93 13.65
C ALA A 106 4.92 -6.04 13.78
N GLU A 107 4.44 -5.86 15.01
CA GLU A 107 3.40 -4.89 15.30
C GLU A 107 3.95 -3.71 16.11
N ALA A 108 3.18 -2.64 16.14
CA ALA A 108 3.42 -1.46 16.94
C ALA A 108 2.11 -0.77 17.28
N MET A 109 2.08 0.01 18.36
CA MET A 109 1.00 0.97 18.59
C MET A 109 1.00 1.98 17.44
N GLY A 110 -0.10 2.06 16.69
CA GLY A 110 -0.19 2.90 15.48
C GLY A 110 0.08 4.37 15.71
N SER A 111 -0.11 4.87 16.94
CA SER A 111 0.14 6.26 17.33
C SER A 111 1.53 6.50 17.92
N ASP A 112 2.37 5.47 18.10
CA ASP A 112 3.71 5.61 18.66
C ASP A 112 4.78 5.57 17.56
N PRO A 113 5.41 6.71 17.21
CA PRO A 113 6.45 6.77 16.18
C PRO A 113 7.74 6.03 16.60
N GLY A 114 7.98 5.86 17.90
CA GLY A 114 9.13 5.12 18.43
C GLY A 114 8.98 3.63 18.17
N GLU A 115 7.84 3.04 18.58
CA GLU A 115 7.53 1.64 18.32
C GLU A 115 7.52 1.32 16.82
N ILE A 116 6.93 2.17 15.99
CA ILE A 116 6.94 2.00 14.52
C ILE A 116 8.37 1.98 13.98
N LYS A 117 9.22 2.91 14.44
CA LYS A 117 10.64 2.98 14.03
C LYS A 117 11.40 1.70 14.44
N ASP A 118 11.17 1.21 15.65
CA ASP A 118 11.82 0.01 16.17
C ASP A 118 11.35 -1.24 15.42
N ALA A 119 10.05 -1.35 15.10
CA ALA A 119 9.49 -2.40 14.28
C ALA A 119 10.05 -2.39 12.83
N ILE A 120 10.27 -1.21 12.24
CA ILE A 120 10.94 -1.08 10.94
C ILE A 120 12.39 -1.59 11.03
N ALA A 121 13.11 -1.24 12.09
CA ALA A 121 14.48 -1.70 12.30
C ALA A 121 14.55 -3.22 12.52
N GLN A 122 13.65 -3.77 13.32
CA GLN A 122 13.55 -5.19 13.60
C GLN A 122 13.26 -6.02 12.33
N THR A 123 12.47 -5.49 11.42
CA THR A 123 12.08 -6.16 10.17
C THR A 123 12.92 -5.77 8.97
N ALA A 124 14.07 -5.11 9.20
CA ALA A 124 14.97 -4.70 8.11
C ALA A 124 15.43 -5.89 7.27
N GLY A 125 15.40 -5.74 5.94
CA GLY A 125 15.84 -6.78 5.00
C GLY A 125 14.81 -7.89 4.70
N VAL A 126 13.63 -7.87 5.31
CA VAL A 126 12.55 -8.83 5.01
C VAL A 126 12.06 -8.66 3.57
N LEU A 127 11.95 -7.43 3.08
CA LEU A 127 11.58 -7.10 1.70
C LEU A 127 12.71 -7.45 0.71
N SER A 128 12.99 -8.73 0.52
CA SER A 128 14.17 -9.24 -0.20
C SER A 128 13.87 -9.73 -1.62
N VAL A 129 12.59 -9.86 -1.99
CA VAL A 129 12.15 -10.32 -3.31
C VAL A 129 11.73 -9.11 -4.15
N PRO A 130 12.31 -8.90 -5.35
CA PRO A 130 11.89 -7.82 -6.22
C PRO A 130 10.44 -8.01 -6.68
N VAL A 131 9.60 -7.02 -6.45
CA VAL A 131 8.25 -6.90 -6.99
C VAL A 131 8.18 -5.64 -7.84
N LYS A 132 7.70 -5.77 -9.06
CA LYS A 132 7.50 -4.66 -10.00
C LYS A 132 6.10 -4.72 -10.56
N ALA A 133 5.53 -3.57 -10.85
CA ALA A 133 4.29 -3.48 -11.58
C ALA A 133 4.32 -2.31 -12.56
N ALA A 134 3.56 -2.42 -13.64
CA ALA A 134 3.39 -1.35 -14.62
C ALA A 134 1.94 -1.36 -15.11
N VAL A 135 1.37 -0.17 -15.29
CA VAL A 135 0.01 0.02 -15.81
C VAL A 135 0.08 0.52 -17.23
N ALA A 136 -0.68 -0.10 -18.12
CA ALA A 136 -0.86 0.30 -19.50
C ALA A 136 -2.36 0.31 -19.81
N GLY A 137 -2.94 1.51 -19.84
CA GLY A 137 -4.39 1.69 -19.96
C GLY A 137 -5.12 1.07 -18.76
N THR A 138 -5.93 0.04 -18.99
CA THR A 138 -6.68 -0.70 -17.97
C THR A 138 -6.03 -2.04 -17.61
N GLU A 139 -4.83 -2.34 -18.12
CA GLU A 139 -4.08 -3.54 -17.79
C GLU A 139 -2.95 -3.22 -16.81
N ILE A 140 -2.75 -4.07 -15.82
CA ILE A 140 -1.57 -4.07 -14.95
C ILE A 140 -0.75 -5.34 -15.20
N GLU A 141 0.55 -5.17 -15.47
CA GLU A 141 1.51 -6.27 -15.48
C GLU A 141 2.29 -6.28 -14.18
N ILE A 142 2.25 -7.40 -13.46
CA ILE A 142 2.96 -7.65 -12.21
C ILE A 142 4.08 -8.64 -12.47
N SER A 143 5.30 -8.31 -12.03
CA SER A 143 6.47 -9.18 -12.11
C SER A 143 7.04 -9.39 -10.71
N VAL A 144 7.19 -10.64 -10.32
CA VAL A 144 7.82 -11.05 -9.05
C VAL A 144 9.11 -11.81 -9.38
N GLY A 145 10.20 -11.44 -8.74
CA GLY A 145 11.51 -12.07 -8.94
C GLY A 145 11.63 -13.43 -8.27
N ALA A 146 12.82 -14.02 -8.36
CA ALA A 146 13.14 -15.26 -7.66
C ALA A 146 13.42 -15.01 -6.17
N ALA A 147 13.09 -15.99 -5.34
CA ALA A 147 13.58 -16.04 -3.97
C ALA A 147 15.10 -16.33 -3.94
N LYS A 148 15.80 -15.69 -3.02
CA LYS A 148 17.22 -16.04 -2.72
C LYS A 148 17.32 -17.30 -1.85
N ARG A 149 16.25 -17.63 -1.12
CA ARG A 149 16.14 -18.81 -0.24
C ARG A 149 14.73 -19.40 -0.41
N ALA A 150 14.59 -20.69 -0.14
CA ALA A 150 13.27 -21.33 -0.16
C ALA A 150 12.31 -20.61 0.79
N VAL A 151 11.09 -20.41 0.33
CA VAL A 151 9.96 -19.87 1.12
C VAL A 151 9.02 -21.02 1.37
N GLU A 152 9.07 -21.54 2.59
CA GLU A 152 8.20 -22.64 2.99
C GLU A 152 6.73 -22.25 2.88
N GLY A 153 5.90 -23.11 2.31
CA GLY A 153 4.49 -22.82 2.06
C GLY A 153 4.23 -21.84 0.92
N GLY A 154 5.27 -21.27 0.29
CA GLY A 154 5.14 -20.26 -0.76
C GLY A 154 4.66 -18.91 -0.26
N ALA A 155 4.17 -18.09 -1.18
CA ALA A 155 3.66 -16.75 -0.87
C ALA A 155 2.43 -16.42 -1.73
N MET A 156 1.66 -15.44 -1.27
CA MET A 156 0.54 -14.85 -2.01
C MET A 156 0.97 -13.54 -2.64
N ILE A 157 0.55 -13.33 -3.88
CA ILE A 157 0.60 -12.02 -4.54
C ILE A 157 -0.77 -11.39 -4.34
N THR A 158 -0.80 -10.22 -3.73
CA THR A 158 -2.03 -9.49 -3.43
C THR A 158 -1.93 -8.07 -3.97
N MET A 159 -2.98 -7.57 -4.59
CA MET A 159 -3.10 -6.20 -5.06
C MET A 159 -4.05 -5.44 -4.14
N LEU A 160 -3.63 -4.26 -3.69
CA LEU A 160 -4.41 -3.37 -2.83
C LEU A 160 -4.62 -2.03 -3.55
N PRO A 161 -5.76 -1.83 -4.19
CA PRO A 161 -6.15 -0.52 -4.70
C PRO A 161 -6.32 0.47 -3.54
N PHE A 162 -5.83 1.70 -3.70
CA PHE A 162 -5.90 2.70 -2.64
C PHE A 162 -6.26 4.10 -3.18
N MET A 163 -6.86 4.91 -2.32
CA MET A 163 -7.01 6.35 -2.50
C MET A 163 -5.88 7.06 -1.75
N THR A 164 -5.19 7.98 -2.42
CA THR A 164 -4.05 8.71 -1.84
C THR A 164 -4.43 9.54 -0.62
N SER A 165 -5.63 10.15 -0.66
CA SER A 165 -6.16 10.96 0.43
C SER A 165 -7.66 10.84 0.52
N ARG A 166 -8.17 10.78 1.75
CA ARG A 166 -9.60 10.82 2.03
C ARG A 166 -9.87 11.63 3.28
N GLU A 167 -10.75 12.62 3.13
CA GLU A 167 -11.30 13.40 4.24
C GLU A 167 -12.63 12.81 4.70
N ILE A 168 -12.80 12.71 6.02
CA ILE A 168 -14.01 12.17 6.64
C ILE A 168 -14.52 13.22 7.62
N PRO A 169 -15.68 13.84 7.32
CA PRO A 169 -16.32 14.74 8.27
C PRO A 169 -16.72 13.99 9.53
N MET A 170 -16.26 14.47 10.67
CA MET A 170 -16.59 13.93 11.98
C MET A 170 -17.65 14.79 12.67
N ARG A 171 -18.25 14.25 13.73
CA ARG A 171 -19.12 15.06 14.59
C ARG A 171 -18.36 16.20 15.21
N ARG A 172 -19.02 17.34 15.47
CA ARG A 172 -18.45 18.59 16.01
C ARG A 172 -17.60 19.40 15.04
N GLY A 173 -17.64 19.12 13.73
CA GLY A 173 -16.92 19.88 12.72
C GLY A 173 -15.45 19.52 12.57
N GLU A 174 -15.00 18.47 13.22
CA GLU A 174 -13.67 17.90 13.02
C GLU A 174 -13.62 17.15 11.68
N THR A 175 -12.44 17.08 11.08
CA THR A 175 -12.18 16.30 9.86
C THR A 175 -11.05 15.31 10.12
N LEU A 176 -11.30 14.05 9.89
CA LEU A 176 -10.28 13.01 9.92
C LEU A 176 -9.69 12.84 8.53
N HIS A 177 -8.37 12.67 8.44
CA HIS A 177 -7.66 12.50 7.19
C HIS A 177 -7.03 11.10 7.13
N TYR A 178 -7.36 10.33 6.09
CA TYR A 178 -6.68 9.08 5.78
C TYR A 178 -5.77 9.27 4.58
N ALA A 179 -4.53 8.78 4.70
CA ALA A 179 -3.59 8.71 3.59
C ALA A 179 -3.44 7.25 3.13
N ASN A 180 -3.42 7.04 1.81
CA ASN A 180 -3.33 5.71 1.21
C ASN A 180 -4.39 4.73 1.75
N LEU A 181 -5.64 5.21 1.78
CA LEU A 181 -6.81 4.42 2.19
C LEU A 181 -7.02 3.24 1.24
N VAL A 182 -6.88 2.03 1.75
CA VAL A 182 -7.12 0.80 0.98
C VAL A 182 -8.60 0.70 0.62
N ARG A 183 -8.87 0.31 -0.63
CA ARG A 183 -10.23 0.15 -1.15
C ARG A 183 -10.65 -1.30 -1.28
N ASP A 184 -9.67 -2.19 -1.44
CA ASP A 184 -9.91 -3.62 -1.59
C ASP A 184 -8.64 -4.44 -1.32
N ILE A 185 -8.83 -5.73 -1.04
CA ILE A 185 -7.76 -6.73 -0.97
C ILE A 185 -8.04 -7.76 -2.07
N VAL A 186 -7.27 -7.69 -3.16
CA VAL A 186 -7.50 -8.51 -4.35
C VAL A 186 -6.42 -9.58 -4.46
N PRO A 187 -6.74 -10.86 -4.20
CA PRO A 187 -5.81 -11.96 -4.46
C PRO A 187 -5.49 -12.03 -5.95
N VAL A 188 -4.20 -12.07 -6.28
CA VAL A 188 -3.70 -12.18 -7.66
C VAL A 188 -3.29 -13.61 -7.97
N GLY A 189 -2.60 -14.27 -7.05
CA GLY A 189 -2.16 -15.65 -7.23
C GLY A 189 -1.13 -16.09 -6.20
N ARG A 190 -0.68 -17.32 -6.35
CA ARG A 190 0.37 -17.90 -5.52
C ARG A 190 1.73 -17.81 -6.22
N TRP A 191 2.78 -17.75 -5.40
CA TRP A 191 4.17 -17.74 -5.84
C TRP A 191 4.96 -18.83 -5.09
N ASP A 192 5.78 -19.59 -5.83
CA ASP A 192 6.52 -20.76 -5.37
C ASP A 192 8.03 -20.54 -5.23
N GLY A 193 8.46 -19.28 -5.26
CA GLY A 193 9.88 -18.92 -5.22
C GLY A 193 10.51 -18.66 -6.58
N LYS A 194 9.84 -19.01 -7.69
CA LYS A 194 10.33 -18.79 -9.05
C LYS A 194 9.83 -17.46 -9.62
N PRO A 195 10.54 -16.85 -10.58
CA PRO A 195 10.07 -15.67 -11.25
C PRO A 195 8.70 -15.91 -11.91
N VAL A 196 7.78 -14.98 -11.69
CA VAL A 196 6.45 -15.02 -12.31
C VAL A 196 6.08 -13.65 -12.89
N ARG A 197 5.30 -13.66 -13.97
CA ARG A 197 4.64 -12.49 -14.54
C ARG A 197 3.16 -12.78 -14.69
N GLN A 198 2.34 -11.79 -14.32
CA GLN A 198 0.89 -11.88 -14.42
C GLN A 198 0.35 -10.57 -15.00
N LYS A 199 -0.69 -10.68 -15.83
CA LYS A 199 -1.43 -9.57 -16.37
C LYS A 199 -2.87 -9.64 -15.90
N LEU A 200 -3.40 -8.52 -15.48
CA LEU A 200 -4.74 -8.41 -14.92
C LEU A 200 -5.42 -7.17 -15.49
N GLN A 201 -6.74 -7.27 -15.68
CA GLN A 201 -7.55 -6.10 -15.99
C GLN A 201 -7.89 -5.36 -14.70
N LEU A 202 -7.54 -4.08 -14.65
CA LEU A 202 -7.96 -3.18 -13.58
C LEU A 202 -9.44 -2.84 -13.77
N ARG A 203 -10.23 -3.05 -12.74
CA ARG A 203 -11.65 -2.68 -12.71
C ARG A 203 -11.83 -1.48 -11.79
N ASP A 204 -12.89 -0.72 -12.01
CA ASP A 204 -13.30 0.40 -11.16
C ASP A 204 -12.20 1.44 -10.88
N THR A 205 -11.29 1.64 -11.84
CA THR A 205 -10.16 2.58 -11.72
C THR A 205 -10.58 4.02 -11.44
N ALA A 206 -11.90 4.32 -11.54
CA ALA A 206 -12.46 5.60 -11.15
C ALA A 206 -12.42 5.86 -9.64
N HIS A 207 -12.31 4.80 -8.82
CA HIS A 207 -12.50 4.83 -7.38
C HIS A 207 -11.20 4.69 -6.57
N TYR A 208 -10.03 4.68 -7.23
CA TYR A 208 -8.72 4.63 -6.58
C TYR A 208 -7.63 5.33 -7.41
N ASP A 209 -6.59 5.79 -6.75
CA ASP A 209 -5.52 6.61 -7.34
C ASP A 209 -4.29 5.79 -7.68
N GLY A 210 -4.14 4.64 -7.04
CA GLY A 210 -3.01 3.75 -7.26
C GLY A 210 -3.25 2.34 -6.73
N VAL A 211 -2.28 1.49 -6.94
CA VAL A 211 -2.24 0.14 -6.36
C VAL A 211 -0.93 -0.12 -5.66
N VAL A 212 -1.00 -0.86 -4.57
CA VAL A 212 0.15 -1.53 -3.96
C VAL A 212 0.06 -3.01 -4.31
N VAL A 213 1.17 -3.60 -4.71
CA VAL A 213 1.30 -5.05 -4.87
C VAL A 213 2.21 -5.57 -3.78
N LEU A 214 1.70 -6.51 -3.01
CA LEU A 214 2.43 -7.22 -1.96
C LEU A 214 2.74 -8.64 -2.40
N LEU A 215 3.94 -9.11 -2.09
CA LEU A 215 4.27 -10.52 -2.03
C LEU A 215 4.41 -10.89 -0.56
N GLN A 216 3.49 -11.69 -0.03
CA GLN A 216 3.44 -12.04 1.40
C GLN A 216 3.54 -13.55 1.59
N ALA A 217 4.43 -14.02 2.47
CA ALA A 217 4.58 -15.43 2.81
C ALA A 217 3.29 -15.98 3.44
N GLY A 218 3.02 -17.27 3.22
CA GLY A 218 1.85 -17.94 3.77
C GLY A 218 0.59 -17.77 2.94
N THR A 219 -0.56 -17.64 3.60
CA THR A 219 -1.90 -17.50 3.00
C THR A 219 -2.61 -16.26 3.57
N ALA A 220 -3.83 -15.98 3.10
CA ALA A 220 -4.65 -14.90 3.65
C ALA A 220 -5.03 -15.15 5.13
N GLU A 221 -5.32 -16.42 5.47
CA GLU A 221 -5.71 -16.86 6.82
C GLU A 221 -4.49 -17.03 7.76
N LYS A 222 -3.30 -17.19 7.20
CA LYS A 222 -2.04 -17.31 7.94
C LYS A 222 -0.96 -16.44 7.28
N PRO A 223 -1.09 -15.11 7.38
CA PRO A 223 -0.16 -14.19 6.77
C PRO A 223 1.17 -14.19 7.51
N GLY A 224 2.25 -14.40 6.77
CA GLY A 224 3.61 -14.23 7.26
C GLY A 224 4.19 -12.88 6.86
N ALA A 225 5.52 -12.82 6.81
CA ALA A 225 6.23 -11.61 6.42
C ALA A 225 5.95 -11.20 4.96
N ILE A 226 5.90 -9.89 4.70
CA ILE A 226 5.88 -9.32 3.36
C ILE A 226 7.30 -9.39 2.81
N LEU A 227 7.49 -10.18 1.77
CA LEU A 227 8.78 -10.47 1.15
C LEU A 227 9.18 -9.48 0.07
N GLY A 228 8.23 -8.71 -0.42
CA GLY A 228 8.44 -7.69 -1.44
C GLY A 228 7.17 -6.89 -1.68
N ALA A 229 7.36 -5.64 -2.11
CA ALA A 229 6.25 -4.75 -2.40
C ALA A 229 6.62 -3.71 -3.46
N THR A 230 5.61 -3.21 -4.15
CA THR A 230 5.72 -2.02 -5.02
C THR A 230 4.44 -1.22 -4.97
N ARG A 231 4.56 0.11 -5.14
CA ARG A 231 3.43 1.04 -5.24
C ARG A 231 3.49 1.74 -6.57
N ILE A 232 2.39 1.77 -7.31
CA ILE A 232 2.29 2.48 -8.57
C ILE A 232 1.04 3.36 -8.60
N PRO A 233 1.13 4.61 -9.10
CA PRO A 233 -0.04 5.42 -9.41
C PRO A 233 -0.75 4.86 -10.64
N ILE A 234 -2.09 5.03 -10.68
CA ILE A 234 -2.91 4.69 -11.87
C ILE A 234 -3.27 5.94 -12.64
N ARG A 235 -3.39 7.09 -11.94
CA ARG A 235 -3.71 8.39 -12.53
C ARG A 235 -2.60 9.38 -12.22
N GLY A 236 -2.09 10.03 -13.27
CA GLY A 236 -1.04 11.03 -13.12
C GLY A 236 0.33 10.44 -12.77
N THR A 237 1.34 11.27 -12.87
CA THR A 237 2.66 10.99 -12.31
C THR A 237 2.66 11.36 -10.83
N LEU A 238 3.52 10.76 -10.01
CA LEU A 238 3.70 11.10 -8.58
C LEU A 238 3.97 12.60 -8.34
N SER A 239 4.35 13.34 -9.38
CA SER A 239 4.53 14.80 -9.36
C SER A 239 3.23 15.59 -9.20
N ASP A 240 2.06 15.00 -9.52
CA ASP A 240 0.76 15.65 -9.38
C ASP A 240 0.21 15.55 -7.94
N LEU A 241 0.90 14.83 -7.07
CA LEU A 241 0.63 14.76 -5.64
C LEU A 241 1.26 15.98 -4.92
N ARG A 242 0.85 17.20 -5.33
CA ARG A 242 1.17 18.38 -4.53
C ARG A 242 0.49 18.24 -3.16
N PRO A 243 1.23 18.40 -2.06
CA PRO A 243 0.62 18.39 -0.74
C PRO A 243 -0.40 19.55 -0.69
N LEU A 244 -1.64 19.24 -0.31
CA LEU A 244 -2.66 20.22 0.04
C LEU A 244 -2.29 20.88 1.39
N ILE A 245 -1.08 21.41 1.49
CA ILE A 245 -0.72 22.34 2.54
C ILE A 245 -1.07 23.72 1.98
N ARG A 246 -2.30 24.16 2.16
CA ARG A 246 -2.61 25.58 2.14
C ARG A 246 -1.97 26.19 3.39
N THR A 247 -0.80 26.80 3.20
CA THR A 247 -0.30 27.80 4.13
C THR A 247 -1.32 28.91 4.17
N GLY A 248 -2.09 28.97 5.25
CA GLY A 248 -2.89 30.15 5.57
C GLY A 248 -1.95 31.29 5.96
N SER A 249 -1.72 32.18 5.04
CA SER A 249 -1.28 33.56 5.33
C SER A 249 -1.60 34.39 4.10
N GLU A 250 -2.49 35.26 4.30
CA GLU A 250 -2.65 36.61 3.79
C GLU A 250 -4.12 36.97 3.59
N GLN A 251 -4.70 37.60 4.58
CA GLN A 251 -5.65 38.70 4.39
C GLN A 251 -5.36 39.79 5.40
N GLN A 252 -4.76 40.84 4.87
CA GLN A 252 -4.93 42.18 5.44
C GLN A 252 -6.35 42.67 5.16
#